data_eb66d5103ca08f18ea846a03d88fabb1
#
_entry.id   eb66d5103ca08f18ea846a03d88fabb1
#
_cell.length_a   1.000
_cell.length_b   1.000
_cell.length_c   1.000
_cell.angle_alpha   90.00
_cell.angle_beta   90.00
_cell.angle_gamma   90.00
#
_symmetry.space_group_name_H-M   'P 1'
#
loop_
_entity.id
_entity.type
_entity.pdbx_description
1 polymer ?
#
loop_
_entity_poly.entity_id
_entity_poly.type
_entity_poly.pdbx_seq_one_letter_code
_entity_poly.pdbx_strand_id
1 'polypeptide(L)'
;LYAASPIVAITTSAGTGSEVDMASVITDEATQEKTGIFFESMFPCLSVVDSRLMMSVPQKFTAYQGMDAFFHAAESMINKNEHTMGRMFALQAIELIAKNLPKAYHDGSDREARTNMALANTLAGYYMLCTSEHTMEHVMESFHDDLIHGAGLIMISHAYFDFFAERKAAEQPMIDMAKAMGVKDASSGKDFIKALDDL
;
A
#
# COMPACT_ATOMS: atom_id res chain seq x y z
N LEU A 1 18.75 22.60 7.81
CA LEU A 1 18.42 22.04 6.49
C LEU A 1 19.52 21.06 6.12
N TYR A 2 19.24 19.77 6.23
CA TYR A 2 20.14 18.73 5.73
C TYR A 2 19.95 18.64 4.22
N ALA A 3 20.97 18.94 3.44
CA ALA A 3 20.95 18.72 2.00
C ALA A 3 21.28 17.25 1.73
N ALA A 4 20.34 16.52 1.12
CA ALA A 4 20.61 15.20 0.57
C ALA A 4 21.15 15.34 -0.86
N SER A 5 21.90 14.33 -1.33
CA SER A 5 22.22 14.21 -2.76
C SER A 5 20.94 13.98 -3.56
N PRO A 6 20.82 14.49 -4.80
CA PRO A 6 19.68 14.21 -5.65
C PRO A 6 19.47 12.70 -5.83
N ILE A 7 18.24 12.24 -5.60
CA ILE A 7 17.86 10.82 -5.71
C ILE A 7 17.18 10.60 -7.06
N VAL A 8 17.64 9.62 -7.80
CA VAL A 8 16.92 9.07 -8.97
C VAL A 8 16.41 7.69 -8.59
N ALA A 9 15.09 7.52 -8.54
CA ALA A 9 14.47 6.25 -8.22
C ALA A 9 14.14 5.47 -9.49
N ILE A 10 14.55 4.21 -9.55
CA ILE A 10 14.18 3.27 -10.62
C ILE A 10 13.53 2.08 -9.92
N THR A 11 12.21 2.04 -9.90
CA THR A 11 11.47 1.06 -9.11
C THR A 11 11.48 -0.33 -9.79
N THR A 12 11.72 -1.36 -8.99
CA THR A 12 11.78 -2.77 -9.43
C THR A 12 10.73 -3.64 -8.75
N SER A 13 9.90 -3.02 -7.90
CA SER A 13 8.80 -3.65 -7.16
C SER A 13 7.58 -2.74 -7.15
N ALA A 14 6.42 -3.27 -6.80
CA ALA A 14 5.16 -2.53 -6.73
C ALA A 14 4.51 -2.77 -5.35
N GLY A 15 4.98 -2.06 -4.35
CA GLY A 15 4.51 -2.14 -2.96
C GLY A 15 4.74 -0.84 -2.21
N THR A 16 5.99 -0.46 -2.02
CA THR A 16 6.41 0.61 -1.11
C THR A 16 6.06 2.03 -1.56
N GLY A 17 5.87 2.27 -2.87
CA GLY A 17 5.66 3.63 -3.40
C GLY A 17 6.87 4.57 -3.28
N SER A 18 8.06 4.04 -2.92
CA SER A 18 9.26 4.84 -2.62
C SER A 18 9.74 5.74 -3.75
N GLU A 19 9.26 5.53 -4.97
CA GLU A 19 9.55 6.38 -6.11
C GLU A 19 8.87 7.75 -6.05
N VAL A 20 7.87 7.92 -5.17
CA VAL A 20 7.07 9.16 -5.08
C VAL A 20 6.88 9.65 -3.65
N ASP A 21 7.59 9.12 -2.69
CA ASP A 21 7.50 9.55 -1.30
C ASP A 21 8.85 10.02 -0.72
N MET A 22 8.82 10.50 0.52
CA MET A 22 9.99 10.96 1.28
C MET A 22 10.30 10.06 2.47
N ALA A 23 9.70 8.87 2.53
CA ALA A 23 9.84 7.96 3.65
C ALA A 23 11.12 7.12 3.54
N SER A 24 11.77 6.90 4.68
CA SER A 24 12.76 5.85 4.84
C SER A 24 12.49 5.12 6.14
N VAL A 25 12.28 3.83 6.05
CA VAL A 25 12.03 2.97 7.21
C VAL A 25 13.31 2.25 7.57
N ILE A 26 13.76 2.40 8.80
CA ILE A 26 15.03 1.87 9.29
C ILE A 26 14.78 1.08 10.56
N THR A 27 15.38 -0.11 10.64
CA THR A 27 15.38 -0.92 11.86
C THR A 27 16.67 -0.68 12.63
N ASP A 28 16.57 -0.28 13.89
CA ASP A 28 17.68 -0.27 14.84
C ASP A 28 17.74 -1.65 15.52
N GLU A 29 18.72 -2.45 15.13
CA GLU A 29 18.90 -3.80 15.67
C GLU A 29 19.24 -3.83 17.16
N ALA A 30 19.80 -2.74 17.70
CA ALA A 30 20.17 -2.67 19.11
C ALA A 30 18.96 -2.43 20.02
N THR A 31 17.98 -1.66 19.55
CA THR A 31 16.74 -1.35 20.28
C THR A 31 15.55 -2.17 19.81
N GLN A 32 15.69 -2.89 18.70
CA GLN A 32 14.59 -3.57 18.00
C GLN A 32 13.44 -2.62 17.64
N GLU A 33 13.78 -1.39 17.28
CA GLU A 33 12.82 -0.39 16.83
C GLU A 33 12.89 -0.23 15.32
N LYS A 34 11.76 -0.44 14.63
CA LYS A 34 11.58 -0.12 13.22
C LYS A 34 10.78 1.16 13.10
N THR A 35 11.41 2.22 12.60
CA THR A 35 10.79 3.54 12.54
C THR A 35 10.94 4.20 11.18
N GLY A 36 9.92 4.98 10.80
CA GLY A 36 9.94 5.81 9.60
C GLY A 36 10.53 7.19 9.89
N ILE A 37 11.43 7.64 9.04
CA ILE A 37 11.93 9.01 8.99
C ILE A 37 11.48 9.67 7.71
N PHE A 38 11.14 10.96 7.78
CA PHE A 38 10.48 11.69 6.69
C PHE A 38 11.17 13.05 6.51
N PHE A 39 11.84 13.25 5.38
CA PHE A 39 12.46 14.53 5.05
C PHE A 39 12.17 14.91 3.60
N GLU A 40 11.74 16.12 3.35
CA GLU A 40 11.47 16.63 1.98
C GLU A 40 12.66 16.44 1.04
N SER A 41 13.89 16.49 1.56
CA SER A 41 15.12 16.26 0.79
C SER A 41 15.29 14.81 0.30
N MET A 42 14.46 13.88 0.78
CA MET A 42 14.47 12.47 0.38
C MET A 42 13.51 12.16 -0.77
N PHE A 43 12.67 13.11 -1.18
CA PHE A 43 11.88 12.91 -2.40
C PHE A 43 12.81 12.69 -3.61
N PRO A 44 12.58 11.66 -4.43
CA PRO A 44 13.27 11.52 -5.69
C PRO A 44 13.04 12.73 -6.60
N CYS A 45 14.10 13.26 -7.19
CA CYS A 45 13.99 14.33 -8.18
C CYS A 45 13.61 13.80 -9.58
N LEU A 46 13.73 12.50 -9.78
CA LEU A 46 13.31 11.77 -10.99
C LEU A 46 12.95 10.35 -10.59
N SER A 47 11.82 9.87 -11.08
CA SER A 47 11.37 8.50 -10.87
C SER A 47 11.08 7.80 -12.21
N VAL A 48 11.62 6.60 -12.36
CA VAL A 48 11.43 5.76 -13.54
C VAL A 48 10.61 4.55 -13.12
N VAL A 49 9.39 4.46 -13.64
CA VAL A 49 8.46 3.35 -13.40
C VAL A 49 8.32 2.55 -14.69
N ASP A 50 9.06 1.47 -14.79
CA ASP A 50 9.04 0.58 -15.94
C ASP A 50 8.63 -0.83 -15.50
N SER A 51 7.41 -1.22 -15.83
CA SER A 51 6.84 -2.52 -15.45
C SER A 51 7.68 -3.72 -15.94
N ARG A 52 8.53 -3.54 -16.97
CA ARG A 52 9.45 -4.58 -17.45
C ARG A 52 10.46 -5.00 -16.37
N LEU A 53 10.83 -4.09 -15.48
CA LEU A 53 11.75 -4.37 -14.37
C LEU A 53 11.09 -5.19 -13.25
N MET A 54 9.76 -5.30 -13.27
CA MET A 54 8.97 -6.02 -12.26
C MET A 54 8.52 -7.41 -12.75
N MET A 55 8.79 -7.77 -14.03
CA MET A 55 8.34 -9.04 -14.62
C MET A 55 8.92 -10.28 -13.95
N SER A 56 10.08 -10.16 -13.30
CA SER A 56 10.76 -11.26 -12.60
C SER A 56 10.38 -11.39 -11.13
N VAL A 57 9.50 -10.52 -10.62
CA VAL A 57 9.06 -10.59 -9.21
C VAL A 57 8.30 -11.91 -8.98
N PRO A 58 8.76 -12.74 -8.02
CA PRO A 58 8.11 -14.03 -7.74
C PRO A 58 6.66 -13.85 -7.28
N GLN A 59 5.84 -14.86 -7.54
CA GLN A 59 4.42 -14.89 -7.20
C GLN A 59 4.12 -14.46 -5.75
N LYS A 60 4.81 -15.04 -4.78
CA LYS A 60 4.67 -14.73 -3.36
C LYS A 60 4.90 -13.24 -3.07
N PHE A 61 5.97 -12.68 -3.63
CA PHE A 61 6.29 -11.27 -3.46
C PHE A 61 5.36 -10.35 -4.24
N THR A 62 4.80 -10.80 -5.37
CA THR A 62 3.74 -10.07 -6.08
C THR A 62 2.53 -9.85 -5.18
N ALA A 63 2.10 -10.89 -4.44
CA ALA A 63 1.00 -10.76 -3.49
C ALA A 63 1.34 -9.78 -2.36
N TYR A 64 2.48 -9.98 -1.69
CA TYR A 64 2.84 -9.16 -0.54
C TYR A 64 3.02 -7.69 -0.89
N GLN A 65 3.72 -7.39 -1.98
CA GLN A 65 3.92 -6.03 -2.45
C GLN A 65 2.61 -5.39 -2.91
N GLY A 66 1.79 -6.13 -3.66
CA GLY A 66 0.49 -5.63 -4.11
C GLY A 66 -0.45 -5.30 -2.96
N MET A 67 -0.47 -6.13 -1.91
CA MET A 67 -1.25 -5.85 -0.70
C MET A 67 -0.66 -4.70 0.13
N ASP A 68 0.65 -4.54 0.18
CA ASP A 68 1.31 -3.38 0.78
C ASP A 68 0.83 -2.08 0.13
N ALA A 69 0.91 -1.98 -1.21
CA ALA A 69 0.36 -0.83 -1.94
C ALA A 69 -1.16 -0.63 -1.70
N PHE A 70 -1.92 -1.73 -1.56
CA PHE A 70 -3.34 -1.67 -1.22
C PHE A 70 -3.56 -1.03 0.15
N PHE A 71 -2.80 -1.44 1.17
CA PHE A 71 -2.94 -0.91 2.52
C PHE A 71 -2.47 0.53 2.63
N HIS A 72 -1.44 0.96 1.89
CA HIS A 72 -1.08 2.38 1.77
C HIS A 72 -2.30 3.21 1.32
N ALA A 73 -3.00 2.76 0.28
CA ALA A 73 -4.19 3.45 -0.20
C ALA A 73 -5.36 3.35 0.79
N ALA A 74 -5.61 2.17 1.37
CA ALA A 74 -6.73 1.95 2.28
C ALA A 74 -6.59 2.72 3.60
N GLU A 75 -5.40 2.75 4.19
CA GLU A 75 -5.13 3.56 5.38
C GLU A 75 -5.25 5.06 5.08
N SER A 76 -4.78 5.51 3.91
CA SER A 76 -4.95 6.90 3.48
C SER A 76 -6.44 7.29 3.40
N MET A 77 -7.30 6.37 2.94
CA MET A 77 -8.74 6.60 2.86
C MET A 77 -9.43 6.79 4.22
N ILE A 78 -8.96 6.11 5.26
CA ILE A 78 -9.52 6.21 6.62
C ILE A 78 -8.82 7.24 7.49
N ASN A 79 -7.74 7.87 7.00
CA ASN A 79 -7.01 8.89 7.74
C ASN A 79 -7.82 10.18 7.83
N LYS A 80 -7.85 10.80 9.01
CA LYS A 80 -8.58 12.07 9.25
C LYS A 80 -8.00 13.27 8.49
N ASN A 81 -6.75 13.19 8.08
CA ASN A 81 -6.06 14.23 7.32
C ASN A 81 -6.12 13.98 5.81
N GLU A 82 -6.90 12.99 5.37
CA GLU A 82 -7.12 12.72 3.95
C GLU A 82 -7.74 13.95 3.27
N HIS A 83 -7.34 14.21 2.05
CA HIS A 83 -7.87 15.29 1.24
C HIS A 83 -8.25 14.82 -0.17
N THR A 84 -8.97 15.65 -0.90
CA THR A 84 -9.59 15.30 -2.20
C THR A 84 -8.63 14.64 -3.20
N MET A 85 -7.42 15.17 -3.37
CA MET A 85 -6.45 14.57 -4.32
C MET A 85 -5.94 13.22 -3.81
N GLY A 86 -5.60 13.11 -2.52
CA GLY A 86 -5.18 11.85 -1.91
C GLY A 86 -6.25 10.78 -2.08
N ARG A 87 -7.51 11.14 -1.79
CA ARG A 87 -8.65 10.25 -1.99
C ARG A 87 -8.81 9.77 -3.44
N MET A 88 -8.63 10.65 -4.42
CA MET A 88 -8.70 10.28 -5.84
C MET A 88 -7.60 9.26 -6.19
N PHE A 89 -6.38 9.49 -5.74
CA PHE A 89 -5.27 8.57 -5.98
C PHE A 89 -5.47 7.23 -5.27
N ALA A 90 -5.87 7.26 -4.01
CA ALA A 90 -6.11 6.06 -3.22
C ALA A 90 -7.22 5.18 -3.83
N LEU A 91 -8.36 5.76 -4.20
CA LEU A 91 -9.45 5.01 -4.84
C LEU A 91 -9.05 4.40 -6.18
N GLN A 92 -8.29 5.15 -7.00
CA GLN A 92 -7.79 4.63 -8.27
C GLN A 92 -6.76 3.51 -8.05
N ALA A 93 -5.88 3.64 -7.04
CA ALA A 93 -4.95 2.58 -6.68
C ALA A 93 -5.69 1.30 -6.25
N ILE A 94 -6.67 1.42 -5.36
CA ILE A 94 -7.51 0.30 -4.89
C ILE A 94 -8.21 -0.40 -6.07
N GLU A 95 -8.81 0.36 -6.98
CA GLU A 95 -9.47 -0.19 -8.16
C GLU A 95 -8.50 -0.98 -9.05
N LEU A 96 -7.32 -0.41 -9.32
CA LEU A 96 -6.31 -1.06 -10.14
C LEU A 96 -5.78 -2.33 -9.47
N ILE A 97 -5.52 -2.31 -8.16
CA ILE A 97 -5.02 -3.47 -7.41
C ILE A 97 -6.07 -4.57 -7.40
N ALA A 98 -7.31 -4.28 -7.04
CA ALA A 98 -8.38 -5.27 -6.99
C ALA A 98 -8.59 -5.99 -8.34
N LYS A 99 -8.40 -5.28 -9.45
CA LYS A 99 -8.55 -5.85 -10.80
C LYS A 99 -7.33 -6.61 -11.30
N ASN A 100 -6.13 -6.21 -10.88
CA ASN A 100 -4.89 -6.66 -11.54
C ASN A 100 -3.98 -7.49 -10.62
N LEU A 101 -4.07 -7.35 -9.29
CA LEU A 101 -3.25 -8.16 -8.39
C LEU A 101 -3.51 -9.67 -8.56
N PRO A 102 -4.76 -10.16 -8.61
CA PRO A 102 -5.01 -11.57 -8.87
C PRO A 102 -4.44 -12.05 -10.22
N LYS A 103 -4.50 -11.22 -11.26
CA LYS A 103 -3.94 -11.55 -12.58
C LYS A 103 -2.41 -11.64 -12.52
N ALA A 104 -1.75 -10.61 -11.98
CA ALA A 104 -0.30 -10.59 -11.84
C ALA A 104 0.23 -11.69 -10.92
N TYR A 105 -0.57 -12.11 -9.93
CA TYR A 105 -0.27 -13.23 -9.05
C TYR A 105 -0.33 -14.57 -9.78
N HIS A 106 -1.38 -14.83 -10.57
CA HIS A 106 -1.55 -16.08 -11.30
C HIS A 106 -0.67 -16.17 -12.54
N ASP A 107 -0.44 -15.05 -13.21
CA ASP A 107 0.46 -14.96 -14.37
C ASP A 107 1.40 -13.75 -14.20
N GLY A 108 2.58 -14.01 -13.66
CA GLY A 108 3.62 -13.00 -13.51
C GLY A 108 4.15 -12.43 -14.83
N SER A 109 3.83 -13.06 -15.96
CA SER A 109 4.19 -12.61 -17.32
C SER A 109 3.12 -11.71 -17.95
N ASP A 110 1.95 -11.53 -17.32
CA ASP A 110 0.93 -10.58 -17.77
C ASP A 110 1.43 -9.14 -17.63
N ARG A 111 1.91 -8.61 -18.77
CA ARG A 111 2.50 -7.28 -18.82
C ARG A 111 1.50 -6.17 -18.52
N GLU A 112 0.24 -6.33 -18.91
CA GLU A 112 -0.80 -5.34 -18.63
C GLU A 112 -1.08 -5.28 -17.13
N ALA A 113 -1.26 -6.44 -16.50
CA ALA A 113 -1.45 -6.53 -15.06
C ALA A 113 -0.25 -5.93 -14.30
N ARG A 114 0.99 -6.26 -14.67
CA ARG A 114 2.21 -5.67 -14.08
C ARG A 114 2.26 -4.15 -14.25
N THR A 115 1.88 -3.63 -15.42
CA THR A 115 1.86 -2.19 -15.66
C THR A 115 0.82 -1.49 -14.78
N ASN A 116 -0.37 -2.09 -14.65
CA ASN A 116 -1.42 -1.55 -13.79
C ASN A 116 -1.03 -1.62 -12.30
N MET A 117 -0.35 -2.69 -11.86
CA MET A 117 0.18 -2.78 -10.50
C MET A 117 1.27 -1.73 -10.23
N ALA A 118 2.18 -1.49 -11.18
CA ALA A 118 3.19 -0.45 -11.06
C ALA A 118 2.55 0.95 -10.94
N LEU A 119 1.55 1.25 -11.77
CA LEU A 119 0.79 2.51 -11.67
C LEU A 119 0.06 2.62 -10.33
N ALA A 120 -0.59 1.55 -9.89
CA ALA A 120 -1.31 1.53 -8.63
C ALA A 120 -0.39 1.80 -7.43
N ASN A 121 0.81 1.21 -7.41
CA ASN A 121 1.84 1.48 -6.41
C ASN A 121 2.23 2.95 -6.37
N THR A 122 2.52 3.54 -7.54
CA THR A 122 2.85 4.97 -7.65
C THR A 122 1.70 5.85 -7.13
N LEU A 123 0.45 5.55 -7.48
CA LEU A 123 -0.71 6.29 -7.00
C LEU A 123 -0.91 6.15 -5.48
N ALA A 124 -0.73 4.95 -4.93
CA ALA A 124 -0.82 4.70 -3.50
C ALA A 124 0.25 5.46 -2.70
N GLY A 125 1.47 5.54 -3.24
CA GLY A 125 2.59 6.27 -2.62
C GLY A 125 2.52 7.78 -2.74
N TYR A 126 1.82 8.30 -3.76
CA TYR A 126 1.85 9.73 -4.10
C TYR A 126 1.29 10.65 -3.01
N TYR A 127 0.40 10.18 -2.19
CA TYR A 127 -0.15 10.89 -1.03
C TYR A 127 -0.45 9.92 0.11
N MET A 128 0.56 9.16 0.44
CA MET A 128 0.47 8.11 1.44
C MET A 128 0.33 8.71 2.85
N LEU A 129 -0.76 8.36 3.50
CA LEU A 129 -1.07 8.74 4.89
C LEU A 129 -1.31 7.47 5.71
N CYS A 130 -0.26 6.67 5.90
CA CYS A 130 -0.35 5.49 6.76
C CYS A 130 -0.87 5.84 8.15
N THR A 131 -1.58 4.92 8.74
CA THR A 131 -2.13 5.03 10.08
C THR A 131 -1.51 3.96 11.00
N SER A 132 -2.29 3.36 11.85
CA SER A 132 -1.75 2.43 12.85
C SER A 132 -1.53 1.00 12.35
N GLU A 133 -2.07 0.60 11.19
CA GLU A 133 -1.83 -0.75 10.66
C GLU A 133 -0.36 -0.97 10.36
N HIS A 134 0.24 -0.08 9.55
CA HIS A 134 1.67 -0.13 9.26
C HIS A 134 2.54 0.00 10.51
N THR A 135 2.14 0.85 11.48
CA THR A 135 2.88 0.97 12.74
C THR A 135 2.83 -0.32 13.57
N MET A 136 1.69 -0.98 13.62
CA MET A 136 1.54 -2.27 14.30
C MET A 136 2.38 -3.36 13.62
N GLU A 137 2.38 -3.38 12.30
CA GLU A 137 3.19 -4.32 11.53
C GLU A 137 4.70 -4.08 11.73
N HIS A 138 5.15 -2.83 11.73
CA HIS A 138 6.56 -2.51 12.01
C HIS A 138 7.02 -3.05 13.38
N VAL A 139 6.15 -2.98 14.39
CA VAL A 139 6.43 -3.59 15.70
C VAL A 139 6.50 -5.11 15.61
N MET A 140 5.60 -5.74 14.85
CA MET A 140 5.65 -7.19 14.66
C MET A 140 6.96 -7.63 13.97
N GLU A 141 7.32 -6.95 12.87
CA GLU A 141 8.54 -7.26 12.11
C GLU A 141 9.81 -7.02 12.93
N SER A 142 9.83 -6.02 13.82
CA SER A 142 11.01 -5.75 14.66
C SER A 142 11.34 -6.87 15.66
N PHE A 143 10.40 -7.78 15.94
CA PHE A 143 10.59 -8.96 16.78
C PHE A 143 10.62 -10.28 15.99
N HIS A 144 10.44 -10.23 14.66
CA HIS A 144 10.35 -11.40 13.80
C HIS A 144 11.11 -11.17 12.50
N ASP A 145 12.41 -11.43 12.50
CA ASP A 145 13.34 -11.15 11.37
C ASP A 145 12.95 -11.83 10.05
N ASP A 146 12.14 -12.88 10.09
CA ASP A 146 11.65 -13.63 8.94
C ASP A 146 10.25 -13.19 8.46
N LEU A 147 9.60 -12.27 9.18
CA LEU A 147 8.31 -11.72 8.78
C LEU A 147 8.49 -10.74 7.61
N ILE A 148 7.83 -11.04 6.51
CA ILE A 148 7.83 -10.15 5.35
C ILE A 148 6.75 -9.09 5.56
N HIS A 149 7.07 -7.82 5.42
CA HIS A 149 6.22 -6.66 5.68
C HIS A 149 4.79 -6.82 5.16
N GLY A 150 4.60 -7.06 3.86
CA GLY A 150 3.26 -7.24 3.29
C GLY A 150 2.51 -8.48 3.83
N ALA A 151 3.23 -9.52 4.29
CA ALA A 151 2.59 -10.65 4.95
C ALA A 151 2.08 -10.27 6.35
N GLY A 152 2.87 -9.49 7.09
CA GLY A 152 2.47 -8.96 8.40
C GLY A 152 1.22 -8.09 8.30
N LEU A 153 1.16 -7.19 7.32
CA LEU A 153 -0.03 -6.37 7.05
C LEU A 153 -1.26 -7.25 6.76
N ILE A 154 -1.15 -8.23 5.87
CA ILE A 154 -2.26 -9.17 5.56
C ILE A 154 -2.77 -9.87 6.82
N MET A 155 -1.87 -10.29 7.72
CA MET A 155 -2.25 -11.02 8.94
C MET A 155 -3.13 -10.20 9.88
N ILE A 156 -2.96 -8.89 9.93
CA ILE A 156 -3.70 -8.01 10.86
C ILE A 156 -4.83 -7.24 10.19
N SER A 157 -4.84 -7.13 8.87
CA SER A 157 -5.72 -6.24 8.11
C SER A 157 -7.21 -6.48 8.37
N HIS A 158 -7.65 -7.75 8.35
CA HIS A 158 -9.07 -8.06 8.61
C HIS A 158 -9.52 -7.47 9.94
N ALA A 159 -8.85 -7.81 11.03
CA ALA A 159 -9.21 -7.35 12.36
C ALA A 159 -9.08 -5.81 12.50
N TYR A 160 -8.05 -5.25 11.86
CA TYR A 160 -7.81 -3.82 11.85
C TYR A 160 -8.96 -3.04 11.21
N PHE A 161 -9.31 -3.34 9.96
CA PHE A 161 -10.39 -2.64 9.27
C PHE A 161 -11.77 -3.00 9.84
N ASP A 162 -11.98 -4.22 10.32
CA ASP A 162 -13.25 -4.61 10.95
C ASP A 162 -13.55 -3.80 12.21
N PHE A 163 -12.53 -3.43 12.97
CA PHE A 163 -12.66 -2.50 14.10
C PHE A 163 -13.31 -1.16 13.70
N PHE A 164 -12.94 -0.61 12.53
CA PHE A 164 -13.53 0.63 12.01
C PHE A 164 -14.94 0.40 11.46
N ALA A 165 -15.16 -0.71 10.76
CA ALA A 165 -16.47 -1.08 10.22
C ALA A 165 -17.52 -1.25 11.32
N GLU A 166 -17.19 -1.98 12.38
CA GLU A 166 -18.11 -2.19 13.53
C GLU A 166 -18.51 -0.90 14.21
N ARG A 167 -17.58 0.05 14.32
CA ARG A 167 -17.80 1.35 14.99
C ARG A 167 -18.31 2.43 14.06
N LYS A 168 -18.44 2.12 12.77
CA LYS A 168 -18.77 3.09 11.71
C LYS A 168 -17.86 4.33 11.72
N ALA A 169 -16.63 4.15 12.16
CA ALA A 169 -15.69 5.25 12.36
C ALA A 169 -15.18 5.82 11.02
N ALA A 170 -15.20 5.02 9.94
CA ALA A 170 -14.82 5.38 8.60
C ALA A 170 -15.81 4.82 7.56
N GLU A 171 -17.11 4.88 7.86
CA GLU A 171 -18.17 4.21 7.09
C GLU A 171 -18.14 4.60 5.60
N GLN A 172 -18.19 5.90 5.29
CA GLN A 172 -18.23 6.35 3.89
C GLN A 172 -16.94 6.03 3.12
N PRO A 173 -15.72 6.28 3.67
CA PRO A 173 -14.48 5.80 3.04
C PRO A 173 -14.48 4.31 2.74
N MET A 174 -14.95 3.47 3.66
CA MET A 174 -14.99 2.01 3.46
C MET A 174 -16.01 1.60 2.39
N ILE A 175 -17.17 2.24 2.33
CA ILE A 175 -18.14 2.04 1.24
C ILE A 175 -17.51 2.40 -0.12
N ASP A 176 -16.78 3.51 -0.19
CA ASP A 176 -16.16 3.95 -1.44
C ASP A 176 -15.03 3.00 -1.87
N MET A 177 -14.24 2.48 -0.92
CA MET A 177 -13.24 1.44 -1.18
C MET A 177 -13.87 0.15 -1.70
N ALA A 178 -14.96 -0.32 -1.06
CA ALA A 178 -15.71 -1.49 -1.54
C ALA A 178 -16.19 -1.31 -2.99
N LYS A 179 -16.71 -0.11 -3.32
CA LYS A 179 -17.12 0.21 -4.70
C LYS A 179 -15.95 0.21 -5.68
N ALA A 180 -14.80 0.75 -5.29
CA ALA A 180 -13.58 0.71 -6.09
C ALA A 180 -13.11 -0.73 -6.33
N MET A 181 -13.30 -1.63 -5.37
CA MET A 181 -13.03 -3.07 -5.50
C MET A 181 -14.09 -3.81 -6.34
N GLY A 182 -15.15 -3.14 -6.78
CA GLY A 182 -16.16 -3.71 -7.68
C GLY A 182 -17.49 -4.09 -7.02
N VAL A 183 -17.68 -3.84 -5.73
CA VAL A 183 -18.96 -4.09 -5.01
C VAL A 183 -19.90 -2.91 -5.28
N LYS A 184 -20.64 -2.98 -6.40
CA LYS A 184 -21.47 -1.85 -6.90
C LYS A 184 -22.52 -1.36 -5.89
N ASP A 185 -23.13 -2.28 -5.16
CA ASP A 185 -24.21 -2.01 -4.22
C ASP A 185 -23.70 -1.89 -2.76
N ALA A 186 -22.41 -1.62 -2.57
CA ALA A 186 -21.84 -1.43 -1.25
C ALA A 186 -22.57 -0.33 -0.48
N SER A 187 -22.97 -0.63 0.75
CA SER A 187 -23.80 0.21 1.62
C SER A 187 -23.29 0.31 3.05
N SER A 188 -22.24 -0.45 3.39
CA SER A 188 -21.66 -0.50 4.72
C SER A 188 -20.16 -0.77 4.68
N GLY A 189 -19.45 -0.46 5.76
CA GLY A 189 -18.03 -0.81 5.91
C GLY A 189 -17.79 -2.34 5.88
N LYS A 190 -18.78 -3.16 6.25
CA LYS A 190 -18.67 -4.63 6.16
C LYS A 190 -18.57 -5.14 4.72
N ASP A 191 -19.08 -4.40 3.74
CA ASP A 191 -18.94 -4.75 2.32
C ASP A 191 -17.46 -4.63 1.88
N PHE A 192 -16.73 -3.67 2.44
CA PHE A 192 -15.29 -3.56 2.23
C PHE A 192 -14.54 -4.74 2.86
N ILE A 193 -14.87 -5.13 4.10
CA ILE A 193 -14.24 -6.28 4.76
C ILE A 193 -14.39 -7.54 3.92
N LYS A 194 -15.61 -7.80 3.43
CA LYS A 194 -15.85 -8.94 2.57
C LYS A 194 -15.03 -8.88 1.28
N ALA A 195 -14.98 -7.71 0.64
CA ALA A 195 -14.18 -7.53 -0.57
C ALA A 195 -12.67 -7.70 -0.32
N LEU A 196 -12.19 -7.28 0.85
CA LEU A 196 -10.80 -7.48 1.28
C LEU A 196 -10.48 -8.96 1.50
N ASP A 197 -11.38 -9.70 2.12
CA ASP A 197 -11.22 -11.15 2.35
C ASP A 197 -11.25 -11.96 1.03
N ASP A 198 -11.95 -11.45 0.02
CA ASP A 198 -12.06 -12.09 -1.30
C ASP A 198 -10.85 -11.77 -2.22
N LEU A 199 -10.01 -10.76 -1.87
CA LEU A 199 -8.85 -10.32 -2.65
C LEU A 199 -7.62 -11.16 -2.33
#